data_9f311c72a816a2ce723c0e8b4b8e82c6
#
_entry.id   9f311c72a816a2ce723c0e8b4b8e82c6
#
_cell.length_a   1.000
_cell.length_b   1.000
_cell.length_c   1.000
_cell.angle_alpha   90.00
_cell.angle_beta   90.00
_cell.angle_gamma   90.00
#
_symmetry.space_group_name_H-M   'P 1'
#
loop_
_entity.id
_entity.type
_entity.pdbx_description
1 polymer ?
#
loop_
_entity_poly.entity_id
_entity_poly.type
_entity_poly.pdbx_seq_one_letter_code
_entity_poly.pdbx_strand_id
1 'polypeptide(L)'
;MKEQCYQYTTDLLVIGCGFSGMWAAMRARDFLGDVLVVDKGPRDWGGLGGLSGGDMIVKQPDMKLDDLLDDLVYYYDGLADQKLLGQILTQSYDRFMDFENLGHKFVRNDKGELCFIPQRALDYMRYYYYHPYGMGGIEKARLLKQECEKRGVR
;
A
#
# COMPACT_ATOMS: atom_id res chain seq x y z
N MET A 1 35.50 19.97 -2.85
CA MET A 1 34.24 20.32 -3.58
C MET A 1 33.42 21.21 -2.67
N LYS A 2 32.91 22.36 -3.14
CA LYS A 2 31.98 23.16 -2.36
C LYS A 2 30.65 22.40 -2.35
N GLU A 3 30.15 22.05 -1.17
CA GLU A 3 28.79 21.50 -1.03
C GLU A 3 27.79 22.57 -1.48
N GLN A 4 26.96 22.24 -2.45
CA GLN A 4 25.90 23.12 -2.90
C GLN A 4 24.66 22.85 -2.02
N CYS A 5 24.32 23.82 -1.16
CA CYS A 5 23.15 23.73 -0.30
C CYS A 5 21.94 24.30 -1.05
N TYR A 6 20.84 23.53 -1.08
CA TYR A 6 19.54 23.96 -1.61
C TYR A 6 18.56 24.15 -0.45
N GLN A 7 17.83 25.23 -0.46
CA GLN A 7 16.80 25.51 0.53
C GLN A 7 15.42 25.51 -0.13
N TYR A 8 14.49 24.75 0.46
CA TYR A 8 13.11 24.70 0.03
C TYR A 8 12.19 25.06 1.19
N THR A 9 11.09 25.73 0.88
CA THR A 9 9.98 25.97 1.81
C THR A 9 8.78 25.17 1.36
N THR A 10 8.06 24.58 2.29
CA THR A 10 6.85 23.78 2.05
C THR A 10 5.96 23.77 3.29
N ASP A 11 4.66 23.55 3.12
CA ASP A 11 3.72 23.40 4.25
C ASP A 11 3.95 22.07 4.98
N LEU A 12 4.30 21.00 4.22
CA LEU A 12 4.62 19.69 4.75
C LEU A 12 5.76 19.06 4.00
N LEU A 13 6.75 18.59 4.74
CA LEU A 13 7.83 17.74 4.22
C LEU A 13 7.56 16.28 4.59
N VAL A 14 7.51 15.42 3.57
CA VAL A 14 7.44 13.95 3.72
C VAL A 14 8.81 13.37 3.39
N ILE A 15 9.40 12.61 4.30
CA ILE A 15 10.70 11.96 4.11
C ILE A 15 10.47 10.48 3.80
N GLY A 16 10.74 10.09 2.57
CA GLY A 16 10.54 8.74 2.04
C GLY A 16 9.35 8.65 1.09
N CYS A 17 9.57 8.16 -0.14
CA CYS A 17 8.53 7.97 -1.16
C CYS A 17 8.09 6.50 -1.30
N GLY A 18 8.15 5.70 -0.23
CA GLY A 18 7.48 4.41 -0.17
C GLY A 18 5.95 4.57 -0.17
N PHE A 19 5.20 3.48 -0.18
CA PHE A 19 3.72 3.54 -0.18
C PHE A 19 3.16 4.45 0.90
N SER A 20 3.65 4.33 2.13
CA SER A 20 3.16 5.16 3.25
C SER A 20 3.41 6.65 3.03
N GLY A 21 4.61 7.01 2.54
CA GLY A 21 4.96 8.42 2.27
C GLY A 21 4.13 9.01 1.14
N MET A 22 3.94 8.26 0.04
CA MET A 22 3.10 8.70 -1.08
C MET A 22 1.62 8.85 -0.66
N TRP A 23 1.07 7.90 0.10
CA TRP A 23 -0.28 8.04 0.65
C TRP A 23 -0.42 9.23 1.59
N ALA A 24 0.57 9.45 2.47
CA ALA A 24 0.57 10.60 3.37
C ALA A 24 0.61 11.92 2.60
N ALA A 25 1.47 12.01 1.59
CA ALA A 25 1.59 13.19 0.74
C ALA A 25 0.32 13.48 -0.04
N MET A 26 -0.28 12.47 -0.68
CA MET A 26 -1.56 12.62 -1.38
C MET A 26 -2.66 13.11 -0.46
N ARG A 27 -2.75 12.52 0.74
CA ARG A 27 -3.77 12.91 1.71
C ARG A 27 -3.55 14.31 2.26
N ALA A 28 -2.29 14.69 2.48
CA ALA A 28 -1.95 16.04 2.93
C ALA A 28 -2.36 17.12 1.91
N ARG A 29 -2.28 16.81 0.61
CA ARG A 29 -2.70 17.72 -0.46
C ARG A 29 -4.20 18.04 -0.46
N ASP A 30 -5.02 17.24 0.20
CA ASP A 30 -6.44 17.56 0.39
C ASP A 30 -6.65 18.76 1.33
N PHE A 31 -5.63 19.12 2.13
CA PHE A 31 -5.71 20.13 3.18
C PHE A 31 -4.65 21.24 3.06
N LEU A 32 -3.54 20.98 2.39
CA LEU A 32 -2.36 21.86 2.35
C LEU A 32 -2.05 22.30 0.92
N GLY A 33 -1.55 23.52 0.78
CA GLY A 33 -1.22 24.12 -0.51
C GLY A 33 0.04 23.57 -1.15
N ASP A 34 1.03 23.21 -0.34
CA ASP A 34 2.33 22.75 -0.83
C ASP A 34 2.87 21.57 -0.01
N VAL A 35 3.11 20.46 -0.67
CA VAL A 35 3.66 19.24 -0.06
C VAL A 35 4.87 18.77 -0.85
N LEU A 36 5.99 18.61 -0.15
CA LEU A 36 7.26 18.15 -0.70
C LEU A 36 7.58 16.75 -0.18
N VAL A 37 7.88 15.83 -1.11
CA VAL A 37 8.39 14.51 -0.78
C VAL A 37 9.87 14.44 -1.17
N VAL A 38 10.70 13.97 -0.26
CA VAL A 38 12.11 13.70 -0.53
C VAL A 38 12.44 12.25 -0.23
N ASP A 39 13.25 11.64 -1.08
CA ASP A 39 13.70 10.26 -0.92
C ASP A 39 15.17 10.10 -1.30
N LYS A 40 15.82 9.11 -0.73
CA LYS A 40 17.23 8.77 -1.01
C LYS A 40 17.44 7.95 -2.27
N GLY A 41 16.37 7.37 -2.80
CA GLY A 41 16.40 6.41 -3.91
C GLY A 41 15.67 6.91 -5.16
N PRO A 42 15.69 6.12 -6.22
CA PRO A 42 14.98 6.43 -7.45
C PRO A 42 13.47 6.45 -7.21
N ARG A 43 12.81 7.41 -7.86
CA ARG A 43 11.39 7.75 -7.64
C ARG A 43 10.39 6.61 -7.86
N ASP A 44 10.74 5.62 -8.69
CA ASP A 44 9.78 4.59 -9.12
C ASP A 44 9.80 3.34 -8.24
N TRP A 45 10.69 3.28 -7.22
CA TRP A 45 10.99 2.08 -6.45
C TRP A 45 11.10 2.36 -4.95
N GLY A 46 10.56 3.49 -4.50
CA GLY A 46 10.68 3.90 -3.11
C GLY A 46 10.11 2.87 -2.14
N GLY A 47 10.94 2.48 -1.17
CA GLY A 47 10.57 1.59 -0.10
C GLY A 47 10.34 0.12 -0.51
N LEU A 48 10.01 -0.69 0.49
CA LEU A 48 9.85 -2.14 0.34
C LEU A 48 8.64 -2.52 -0.52
N GLY A 49 7.58 -1.72 -0.49
CA GLY A 49 6.35 -1.98 -1.24
C GLY A 49 6.56 -2.08 -2.74
N GLY A 50 7.42 -1.24 -3.33
CA GLY A 50 7.76 -1.29 -4.75
C GLY A 50 8.52 -2.55 -5.17
N LEU A 51 9.22 -3.20 -4.25
CA LEU A 51 9.96 -4.44 -4.48
C LEU A 51 9.14 -5.70 -4.17
N SER A 52 7.94 -5.55 -3.65
CA SER A 52 7.05 -6.67 -3.31
C SER A 52 6.31 -7.22 -4.54
N GLY A 53 5.76 -8.44 -4.42
CA GLY A 53 4.82 -9.00 -5.41
C GLY A 53 3.55 -8.17 -5.56
N GLY A 54 3.26 -7.32 -4.60
CA GLY A 54 2.09 -6.45 -4.61
C GLY A 54 0.81 -7.11 -4.11
N ASP A 55 0.92 -8.30 -3.58
CA ASP A 55 -0.22 -9.01 -2.97
C ASP A 55 -0.70 -8.27 -1.73
N MET A 56 -1.98 -8.36 -1.46
CA MET A 56 -2.59 -7.75 -0.28
C MET A 56 -3.39 -8.78 0.51
N ILE A 57 -3.19 -8.79 1.83
CA ILE A 57 -4.10 -9.47 2.75
C ILE A 57 -5.21 -8.46 3.07
N VAL A 58 -6.45 -8.86 2.82
CA VAL A 58 -7.60 -7.97 2.93
C VAL A 58 -8.71 -8.67 3.68
N LYS A 59 -9.21 -8.02 4.71
CA LYS A 59 -10.45 -8.44 5.35
C LYS A 59 -11.63 -8.07 4.45
N GLN A 60 -12.22 -9.06 3.79
CA GLN A 60 -13.44 -8.84 3.01
C GLN A 60 -14.62 -8.40 3.92
N PRO A 61 -15.62 -7.69 3.39
CA PRO A 61 -16.73 -7.17 4.19
C PRO A 61 -17.51 -8.25 4.94
N ASP A 62 -17.63 -9.45 4.38
CA ASP A 62 -18.32 -10.62 4.94
C ASP A 62 -17.48 -11.43 5.93
N MET A 63 -16.18 -11.15 6.06
CA MET A 63 -15.29 -11.84 6.99
C MET A 63 -15.40 -11.23 8.40
N LYS A 64 -15.31 -12.07 9.43
CA LYS A 64 -15.10 -11.61 10.80
C LYS A 64 -13.64 -11.26 11.01
N LEU A 65 -13.40 -10.19 11.77
CA LEU A 65 -12.05 -9.73 12.06
C LEU A 65 -11.28 -10.77 12.88
N ASP A 66 -11.93 -11.36 13.88
CA ASP A 66 -11.29 -12.30 14.81
C ASP A 66 -10.80 -13.56 14.07
N ASP A 67 -11.59 -14.11 13.14
CA ASP A 67 -11.19 -15.28 12.36
C ASP A 67 -9.90 -15.03 11.55
N LEU A 68 -9.77 -13.86 10.95
CA LEU A 68 -8.57 -13.47 10.20
C LEU A 68 -7.39 -13.11 11.13
N LEU A 69 -7.66 -12.55 12.29
CA LEU A 69 -6.63 -12.28 13.30
C LEU A 69 -6.04 -13.59 13.84
N ASP A 70 -6.87 -14.57 14.12
CA ASP A 70 -6.41 -15.88 14.61
C ASP A 70 -5.48 -16.55 13.58
N ASP A 71 -5.84 -16.54 12.31
CA ASP A 71 -4.98 -17.02 11.23
C ASP A 71 -3.63 -16.29 11.20
N LEU A 72 -3.63 -14.95 11.31
CA LEU A 72 -2.42 -14.16 11.27
C LEU A 72 -1.55 -14.33 12.52
N VAL A 73 -2.15 -14.45 13.69
CA VAL A 73 -1.42 -14.74 14.93
C VAL A 73 -0.73 -16.10 14.83
N TYR A 74 -1.44 -17.10 14.32
CA TYR A 74 -0.86 -18.42 14.08
C TYR A 74 0.27 -18.36 13.03
N TYR A 75 0.06 -17.66 11.92
CA TYR A 75 1.05 -17.51 10.84
C TYR A 75 2.34 -16.83 11.30
N TYR A 76 2.26 -15.91 12.23
CA TYR A 76 3.41 -15.19 12.79
C TYR A 76 3.89 -15.78 14.13
N ASP A 77 3.56 -17.02 14.45
CA ASP A 77 3.98 -17.70 15.67
C ASP A 77 3.69 -16.92 16.96
N GLY A 78 2.59 -16.19 17.00
CA GLY A 78 2.19 -15.37 18.14
C GLY A 78 2.98 -14.06 18.32
N LEU A 79 3.91 -13.73 17.42
CA LEU A 79 4.75 -12.52 17.53
C LEU A 79 4.05 -11.26 17.00
N ALA A 80 2.83 -11.38 16.49
CA ALA A 80 2.09 -10.26 15.90
C ALA A 80 1.52 -9.33 16.99
N ASP A 81 1.66 -8.02 16.79
CA ASP A 81 0.88 -7.03 17.55
C ASP A 81 -0.58 -7.07 17.07
N GLN A 82 -1.41 -7.80 17.81
CA GLN A 82 -2.82 -8.03 17.45
C GLN A 82 -3.63 -6.73 17.39
N LYS A 83 -3.32 -5.75 18.23
CA LYS A 83 -4.01 -4.46 18.24
C LYS A 83 -3.72 -3.69 16.97
N LEU A 84 -2.45 -3.62 16.56
CA LEU A 84 -2.03 -2.97 15.34
C LEU A 84 -2.60 -3.70 14.10
N LEU A 85 -2.52 -5.03 14.08
CA LEU A 85 -3.10 -5.84 13.00
C LEU A 85 -4.61 -5.62 12.88
N GLY A 86 -5.33 -5.60 13.99
CA GLY A 86 -6.77 -5.34 13.99
C GLY A 86 -7.12 -3.98 13.37
N GLN A 87 -6.34 -2.94 13.67
CA GLN A 87 -6.51 -1.62 13.07
C GLN A 87 -6.25 -1.63 11.56
N ILE A 88 -5.17 -2.29 11.12
CA ILE A 88 -4.81 -2.41 9.71
C ILE A 88 -5.88 -3.18 8.95
N LEU A 89 -6.30 -4.33 9.45
CA LEU A 89 -7.27 -5.21 8.79
C LEU A 89 -8.65 -4.55 8.69
N THR A 90 -9.08 -3.83 9.71
CA THR A 90 -10.37 -3.10 9.69
C THR A 90 -10.44 -2.11 8.53
N GLN A 91 -9.31 -1.51 8.15
CA GLN A 91 -9.23 -0.55 7.06
C GLN A 91 -8.77 -1.17 5.73
N SER A 92 -8.37 -2.43 5.72
CA SER A 92 -7.68 -3.05 4.59
C SER A 92 -8.53 -3.10 3.33
N TYR A 93 -9.85 -3.31 3.45
CA TYR A 93 -10.76 -3.34 2.31
C TYR A 93 -10.87 -1.98 1.62
N ASP A 94 -11.01 -0.90 2.39
CA ASP A 94 -11.05 0.45 1.83
C ASP A 94 -9.75 0.79 1.12
N ARG A 95 -8.60 0.41 1.70
CA ARG A 95 -7.28 0.63 1.08
C ARG A 95 -7.09 -0.21 -0.18
N PHE A 96 -7.65 -1.41 -0.20
CA PHE A 96 -7.69 -2.25 -1.40
C PHE A 96 -8.52 -1.56 -2.52
N MET A 97 -9.70 -1.06 -2.19
CA MET A 97 -10.56 -0.34 -3.14
C MET A 97 -9.91 0.97 -3.62
N ASP A 98 -9.15 1.66 -2.78
CA ASP A 98 -8.40 2.83 -3.20
C ASP A 98 -7.40 2.51 -4.33
N PHE A 99 -6.70 1.38 -4.26
CA PHE A 99 -5.83 0.94 -5.35
C PHE A 99 -6.60 0.60 -6.63
N GLU A 100 -7.77 -0.05 -6.53
CA GLU A 100 -8.63 -0.28 -7.70
C GLU A 100 -9.10 1.05 -8.31
N ASN A 101 -9.47 2.02 -7.51
CA ASN A 101 -9.87 3.37 -7.95
C ASN A 101 -8.71 4.13 -8.61
N LEU A 102 -7.46 3.89 -8.22
CA LEU A 102 -6.27 4.42 -8.88
C LEU A 102 -5.95 3.70 -10.19
N GLY A 103 -6.67 2.62 -10.52
CA GLY A 103 -6.50 1.86 -11.75
C GLY A 103 -5.71 0.55 -11.62
N HIS A 104 -5.29 0.18 -10.40
CA HIS A 104 -4.70 -1.14 -10.16
C HIS A 104 -5.75 -2.22 -10.32
N LYS A 105 -5.45 -3.26 -11.11
CA LYS A 105 -6.43 -4.32 -11.41
C LYS A 105 -6.02 -5.61 -10.73
N PHE A 106 -6.71 -5.95 -9.67
CA PHE A 106 -6.59 -7.28 -9.07
C PHE A 106 -7.23 -8.34 -9.98
N VAL A 107 -6.65 -9.53 -9.97
CA VAL A 107 -7.12 -10.62 -10.84
C VAL A 107 -8.52 -11.06 -10.43
N ARG A 108 -9.37 -11.24 -11.43
CA ARG A 108 -10.73 -11.73 -11.28
C ARG A 108 -10.97 -12.93 -12.20
N ASN A 109 -11.82 -13.84 -11.77
CA ASN A 109 -12.28 -14.95 -12.60
C ASN A 109 -13.34 -14.49 -13.63
N ASP A 110 -13.80 -15.44 -14.44
CA ASP A 110 -14.81 -15.18 -15.48
C ASP A 110 -16.18 -14.70 -14.94
N LYS A 111 -16.42 -14.89 -13.64
CA LYS A 111 -17.62 -14.39 -12.94
C LYS A 111 -17.42 -13.00 -12.34
N GLY A 112 -16.23 -12.41 -12.47
CA GLY A 112 -15.86 -11.13 -11.88
C GLY A 112 -15.47 -11.20 -10.39
N GLU A 113 -15.36 -12.38 -9.80
CA GLU A 113 -14.94 -12.57 -8.41
C GLU A 113 -13.43 -12.45 -8.29
N LEU A 114 -12.96 -11.83 -7.20
CA LEU A 114 -11.53 -11.69 -6.92
C LEU A 114 -10.84 -13.04 -6.75
N CYS A 115 -9.76 -13.23 -7.49
CA CYS A 115 -8.88 -14.37 -7.31
C CYS A 115 -7.91 -14.12 -6.15
N PHE A 116 -7.58 -15.19 -5.42
CA PHE A 116 -6.65 -15.13 -4.30
C PHE A 116 -5.80 -16.39 -4.22
N ILE A 117 -4.66 -16.28 -3.57
CA ILE A 117 -3.81 -17.40 -3.19
C ILE A 117 -4.11 -17.72 -1.73
N PRO A 118 -4.69 -18.90 -1.42
CA PRO A 118 -4.90 -19.29 -0.03
C PRO A 118 -3.58 -19.63 0.63
N GLN A 119 -3.46 -19.34 1.91
CA GLN A 119 -2.32 -19.80 2.67
C GLN A 119 -2.55 -21.21 3.20
N ARG A 120 -1.48 -22.02 3.16
CA ARG A 120 -1.53 -23.40 3.60
C ARG A 120 -1.88 -23.51 5.08
N ALA A 121 -2.84 -24.34 5.40
CA ALA A 121 -3.35 -24.57 6.76
C ALA A 121 -4.00 -23.34 7.43
N LEU A 122 -4.45 -22.36 6.65
CA LEU A 122 -5.19 -21.19 7.12
C LEU A 122 -6.49 -21.06 6.33
N ASP A 123 -7.58 -20.72 7.02
CA ASP A 123 -8.91 -20.72 6.42
C ASP A 123 -9.31 -19.35 5.87
N TYR A 124 -8.83 -18.28 6.48
CA TYR A 124 -9.24 -16.91 6.19
C TYR A 124 -8.15 -16.06 5.57
N MET A 125 -6.87 -16.33 5.83
CA MET A 125 -5.75 -15.59 5.26
C MET A 125 -5.60 -15.85 3.78
N ARG A 126 -5.87 -14.84 2.97
CA ARG A 126 -5.85 -14.88 1.50
C ARG A 126 -5.04 -13.73 0.95
N TYR A 127 -4.16 -14.01 -0.03
CA TYR A 127 -3.44 -12.99 -0.77
C TYR A 127 -4.17 -12.67 -2.08
N TYR A 128 -4.66 -11.45 -2.20
CA TYR A 128 -5.21 -10.94 -3.45
C TYR A 128 -4.08 -10.35 -4.29
N TYR A 129 -3.97 -10.77 -5.52
CA TYR A 129 -2.80 -10.52 -6.35
C TYR A 129 -3.12 -9.80 -7.66
N TYR A 130 -2.07 -9.22 -8.25
CA TYR A 130 -2.07 -8.56 -9.54
C TYR A 130 -1.48 -9.48 -10.62
N HIS A 131 -1.95 -9.35 -11.86
CA HIS A 131 -1.42 -10.06 -13.01
C HIS A 131 -0.64 -9.09 -13.92
N PRO A 132 0.59 -9.45 -14.39
CA PRO A 132 1.31 -10.71 -14.16
C PRO A 132 1.97 -10.77 -12.77
N TYR A 133 2.12 -11.98 -12.25
CA TYR A 133 2.75 -12.23 -10.95
C TYR A 133 4.10 -11.54 -10.78
N GLY A 134 4.34 -11.02 -9.60
CA GLY A 134 5.61 -10.42 -9.20
C GLY A 134 5.80 -8.96 -9.59
N MET A 135 4.85 -8.35 -10.29
CA MET A 135 4.96 -6.95 -10.75
C MET A 135 4.05 -5.97 -10.02
N GLY A 136 3.17 -6.47 -9.14
CA GLY A 136 2.12 -5.66 -8.52
C GLY A 136 2.65 -4.53 -7.62
N GLY A 137 3.77 -4.73 -6.94
CA GLY A 137 4.38 -3.70 -6.10
C GLY A 137 4.87 -2.50 -6.92
N ILE A 138 5.53 -2.76 -8.05
CA ILE A 138 6.01 -1.72 -8.98
C ILE A 138 4.82 -0.96 -9.56
N GLU A 139 3.77 -1.68 -9.98
CA GLU A 139 2.58 -1.07 -10.54
C GLU A 139 1.90 -0.13 -9.53
N LYS A 140 1.71 -0.59 -8.31
CA LYS A 140 1.19 0.23 -7.22
C LYS A 140 2.04 1.48 -6.95
N ALA A 141 3.37 1.33 -6.93
CA ALA A 141 4.27 2.46 -6.74
C ALA A 141 4.13 3.50 -7.86
N ARG A 142 4.03 3.06 -9.12
CA ARG A 142 3.80 3.94 -10.27
C ARG A 142 2.47 4.68 -10.21
N LEU A 143 1.40 3.97 -9.86
CA LEU A 143 0.07 4.58 -9.71
C LEU A 143 0.05 5.64 -8.60
N LEU A 144 0.65 5.34 -7.45
CA LEU A 144 0.76 6.30 -6.36
C LEU A 144 1.59 7.52 -6.76
N LYS A 145 2.71 7.32 -7.46
CA LYS A 145 3.53 8.42 -7.98
C LYS A 145 2.74 9.30 -8.94
N GLN A 146 2.09 8.70 -9.92
CA GLN A 146 1.28 9.43 -10.91
C GLN A 146 0.17 10.25 -10.22
N GLU A 147 -0.47 9.68 -9.21
CA GLU A 147 -1.50 10.40 -8.46
C GLU A 147 -0.90 11.53 -7.60
N CYS A 148 0.27 11.33 -6.99
CA CYS A 148 1.01 12.40 -6.31
C CYS A 148 1.31 13.58 -7.25
N GLU A 149 1.84 13.27 -8.43
CA GLU A 149 2.17 14.29 -9.46
C GLU A 149 0.92 15.02 -9.93
N LYS A 150 -0.16 14.30 -10.22
CA LYS A 150 -1.46 14.87 -10.61
C LYS A 150 -2.03 15.82 -9.55
N ARG A 151 -1.83 15.51 -8.26
CA ARG A 151 -2.24 16.37 -7.13
C ARG A 151 -1.27 17.51 -6.86
N GLY A 152 -0.17 17.63 -7.60
CA GLY A 152 0.83 18.68 -7.41
C GLY A 152 1.71 18.47 -6.18
N VAL A 153 1.96 17.21 -5.76
CA VAL A 153 3.01 16.87 -4.80
C VAL A 153 4.37 17.02 -5.48
N ARG A 154 5.29 17.76 -4.83
CA ARG A 154 6.64 18.00 -5.34
C ARG A 154 7.65 16.97 -4.85
#